data_75139d8bfd9dc279becfe87b7c334614
#
_entry.id   75139d8bfd9dc279becfe87b7c334614
#
_cell.length_a   1.000
_cell.length_b   1.000
_cell.length_c   1.000
_cell.angle_alpha   90.00
_cell.angle_beta   90.00
_cell.angle_gamma   90.00
#
_symmetry.space_group_name_H-M   'P 1'
#
loop_
_entity.id
_entity.type
_entity.pdbx_description
1 polymer ?
#
loop_
_entity_poly.entity_id
_entity_poly.type
_entity_poly.pdbx_seq_one_letter_code
_entity_poly.pdbx_strand_id
1 'polypeptide(L)'
;MDYLKDKQPILTMADTPEKIKVLERMIREADAHNDVEKGSWARDILIEVCLTVGFPKKQLQAFSWLISKWEDEDNDIYIDTEDLLWKYKWISEHVPTFDEVSKTQIDGLLNDMKVKFEQENYSLRPYYKVSTLAAMRMGDVEKAKELFEKWSTTKEDYLNDCPACERQDQVHYYYFIKDYKAAKKKAKQIIEGKQRCAEVPHLTYGIMSLTYLALGDEEMAQECFDKGYPLVEKQSSLLPSLGQLLKYLVLTKQTEKAREVIDTNLEIVLKAEGGLDRLIFLQAAYPLFDPDKEADLLEMTKALTAKFDGRNENSYYQDSFNAYKNILH
;
A
#
# COMPACT_ATOMS: atom_id res chain seq x y z
N MET A 1 -3.07 26.72 -27.40
CA MET A 1 -2.61 25.33 -27.68
C MET A 1 -3.84 24.45 -27.69
N ASP A 2 -3.95 23.52 -28.64
CA ASP A 2 -5.15 22.67 -28.72
C ASP A 2 -5.04 21.56 -27.65
N TYR A 3 -5.63 21.82 -26.48
CA TYR A 3 -5.61 20.97 -25.29
C TYR A 3 -5.97 19.49 -25.58
N LEU A 4 -6.90 19.27 -26.53
CA LEU A 4 -7.32 17.91 -26.92
C LEU A 4 -6.20 17.15 -27.68
N LYS A 5 -5.33 17.87 -28.42
CA LYS A 5 -4.20 17.23 -29.12
C LYS A 5 -3.09 16.79 -28.18
N ASP A 6 -2.95 17.45 -27.02
CA ASP A 6 -1.93 17.10 -26.02
C ASP A 6 -2.35 15.89 -25.15
N LYS A 7 -3.65 15.63 -25.00
CA LYS A 7 -4.16 14.52 -24.17
C LYS A 7 -3.88 13.15 -24.77
N GLN A 8 -4.20 12.95 -26.06
CA GLN A 8 -4.15 11.64 -26.69
C GLN A 8 -2.77 10.97 -26.64
N PRO A 9 -1.66 11.66 -26.90
CA PRO A 9 -0.33 11.06 -26.77
C PRO A 9 -0.02 10.60 -25.34
N ILE A 10 -0.44 11.37 -24.32
CA ILE A 10 -0.19 11.05 -22.91
C ILE A 10 -1.00 9.82 -22.47
N LEU A 11 -2.26 9.72 -22.89
CA LEU A 11 -3.14 8.58 -22.55
C LEU A 11 -2.61 7.25 -23.13
N THR A 12 -1.90 7.31 -24.25
CA THR A 12 -1.31 6.12 -24.92
C THR A 12 0.09 5.76 -24.39
N MET A 13 0.72 6.62 -23.59
CA MET A 13 2.01 6.31 -22.95
C MET A 13 1.83 5.21 -21.89
N ALA A 14 2.79 4.28 -21.83
CA ALA A 14 2.88 3.34 -20.70
C ALA A 14 3.11 4.09 -19.39
N ASP A 15 2.60 3.54 -18.29
CA ASP A 15 2.78 4.10 -16.96
C ASP A 15 4.22 3.85 -16.48
N THR A 16 5.03 4.88 -16.57
CA THR A 16 6.47 4.86 -16.29
C THR A 16 6.88 6.16 -15.59
N PRO A 17 8.08 6.22 -14.98
CA PRO A 17 8.64 7.48 -14.46
C PRO A 17 8.74 8.59 -15.52
N GLU A 18 8.89 8.26 -16.79
CA GLU A 18 8.91 9.21 -17.89
C GLU A 18 7.57 9.89 -18.10
N LYS A 19 6.46 9.11 -18.03
CA LYS A 19 5.09 9.68 -18.09
C LYS A 19 4.83 10.63 -16.92
N ILE A 20 5.30 10.28 -15.71
CA ILE A 20 5.24 11.18 -14.54
C ILE A 20 5.92 12.53 -14.85
N LYS A 21 7.15 12.53 -15.41
CA LYS A 21 7.87 13.76 -15.78
C LYS A 21 7.12 14.61 -16.79
N VAL A 22 6.47 13.98 -17.76
CA VAL A 22 5.63 14.68 -18.77
C VAL A 22 4.44 15.35 -18.09
N LEU A 23 3.72 14.62 -17.23
CA LEU A 23 2.57 15.16 -16.48
C LEU A 23 2.98 16.29 -15.54
N GLU A 24 4.07 16.15 -14.78
CA GLU A 24 4.60 17.22 -13.92
C GLU A 24 4.97 18.49 -14.68
N ARG A 25 5.53 18.36 -15.89
CA ARG A 25 5.78 19.53 -16.75
C ARG A 25 4.49 20.19 -17.18
N MET A 26 3.49 19.40 -17.58
CA MET A 26 2.17 19.90 -17.98
C MET A 26 1.47 20.62 -16.83
N ILE A 27 1.58 20.09 -15.61
CA ILE A 27 1.06 20.71 -14.38
C ILE A 27 1.73 22.07 -14.13
N ARG A 28 3.06 22.14 -14.19
CA ARG A 28 3.79 23.41 -14.03
C ARG A 28 3.41 24.47 -15.09
N GLU A 29 3.20 24.06 -16.33
CA GLU A 29 2.75 24.95 -17.39
C GLU A 29 1.31 25.44 -17.14
N ALA A 30 0.40 24.55 -16.71
CA ALA A 30 -0.97 24.89 -16.38
C ALA A 30 -1.03 25.86 -15.19
N ASP A 31 -0.29 25.59 -14.12
CA ASP A 31 -0.23 26.44 -12.94
C ASP A 31 0.31 27.86 -13.28
N ALA A 32 1.35 27.94 -14.13
CA ALA A 32 1.94 29.21 -14.56
C ALA A 32 0.96 30.09 -15.37
N HIS A 33 -0.03 29.49 -16.02
CA HIS A 33 -1.04 30.19 -16.82
C HIS A 33 -2.43 30.25 -16.16
N ASN A 34 -2.56 29.76 -14.92
CA ASN A 34 -3.83 29.58 -14.21
C ASN A 34 -4.87 28.77 -15.04
N ASP A 35 -4.39 27.80 -15.81
CA ASP A 35 -5.21 26.86 -16.57
C ASP A 35 -5.65 25.71 -15.66
N VAL A 36 -6.73 25.96 -14.90
CA VAL A 36 -7.24 25.03 -13.88
C VAL A 36 -7.75 23.75 -14.52
N GLU A 37 -8.37 23.80 -15.70
CA GLU A 37 -8.88 22.61 -16.40
C GLU A 37 -7.74 21.67 -16.82
N LYS A 38 -6.71 22.21 -17.48
CA LYS A 38 -5.51 21.44 -17.85
C LYS A 38 -4.78 20.89 -16.63
N GLY A 39 -4.69 21.73 -15.57
CA GLY A 39 -4.05 21.37 -14.31
C GLY A 39 -4.77 20.23 -13.57
N SER A 40 -6.11 20.23 -13.56
CA SER A 40 -6.92 19.17 -12.97
C SER A 40 -6.77 17.85 -13.72
N TRP A 41 -6.93 17.88 -15.03
CA TRP A 41 -6.77 16.67 -15.86
C TRP A 41 -5.38 16.05 -15.71
N ALA A 42 -4.32 16.85 -15.74
CA ALA A 42 -2.96 16.32 -15.62
C ALA A 42 -2.69 15.71 -14.23
N ARG A 43 -3.23 16.29 -13.15
CA ARG A 43 -3.12 15.75 -11.81
C ARG A 43 -3.94 14.49 -11.62
N ASP A 44 -5.11 14.43 -12.23
CA ASP A 44 -5.97 13.25 -12.24
C ASP A 44 -5.24 12.02 -12.80
N ILE A 45 -4.68 12.14 -14.00
CA ILE A 45 -3.86 11.08 -14.60
C ILE A 45 -2.58 10.80 -13.79
N LEU A 46 -1.95 11.84 -13.22
CA LEU A 46 -0.75 11.66 -12.41
C LEU A 46 -1.00 10.77 -11.18
N ILE A 47 -2.17 10.90 -10.55
CA ILE A 47 -2.55 10.07 -9.40
C ILE A 47 -2.55 8.58 -9.77
N GLU A 48 -3.16 8.23 -10.90
CA GLU A 48 -3.23 6.84 -11.38
C GLU A 48 -1.85 6.28 -11.76
N VAL A 49 -1.06 7.07 -12.50
CA VAL A 49 0.30 6.67 -12.89
C VAL A 49 1.20 6.49 -11.66
N CYS A 50 1.09 7.39 -10.67
CA CYS A 50 1.86 7.28 -9.44
C CYS A 50 1.48 6.06 -8.60
N LEU A 51 0.21 5.63 -8.61
CA LEU A 51 -0.23 4.39 -7.97
C LEU A 51 0.50 3.17 -8.59
N THR A 52 0.49 3.08 -9.92
CA THR A 52 1.12 1.97 -10.66
C THR A 52 2.65 1.94 -10.50
N VAL A 53 3.29 3.11 -10.53
CA VAL A 53 4.77 3.23 -10.53
C VAL A 53 5.37 3.25 -9.11
N GLY A 54 4.53 3.50 -8.07
CA GLY A 54 4.97 3.50 -6.68
C GLY A 54 5.52 4.85 -6.19
N PHE A 55 4.84 5.97 -6.52
CA PHE A 55 5.16 7.32 -6.03
C PHE A 55 4.01 7.92 -5.20
N PRO A 56 3.71 7.37 -4.03
CA PRO A 56 2.53 7.76 -3.25
C PRO A 56 2.58 9.19 -2.70
N LYS A 57 3.76 9.81 -2.50
CA LYS A 57 3.85 11.23 -2.11
C LYS A 57 3.43 12.17 -3.22
N LYS A 58 3.80 11.89 -4.47
CA LYS A 58 3.34 12.65 -5.63
C LYS A 58 1.84 12.51 -5.82
N GLN A 59 1.32 11.31 -5.61
CA GLN A 59 -0.10 11.02 -5.61
C GLN A 59 -0.84 11.88 -4.59
N LEU A 60 -0.37 11.92 -3.33
CA LEU A 60 -0.95 12.74 -2.27
C LEU A 60 -0.93 14.23 -2.61
N GLN A 61 0.17 14.74 -3.17
CA GLN A 61 0.27 16.16 -3.56
C GLN A 61 -0.73 16.52 -4.67
N ALA A 62 -0.84 15.69 -5.69
CA ALA A 62 -1.79 15.92 -6.79
C ALA A 62 -3.24 15.85 -6.29
N PHE A 63 -3.54 14.88 -5.44
CA PHE A 63 -4.87 14.70 -4.85
C PHE A 63 -5.25 15.88 -3.94
N SER A 64 -4.35 16.35 -3.08
CA SER A 64 -4.61 17.48 -2.19
C SER A 64 -5.01 18.74 -2.96
N TRP A 65 -4.42 18.97 -4.13
CA TRP A 65 -4.81 20.07 -5.01
C TRP A 65 -6.20 19.83 -5.64
N LEU A 66 -6.51 18.61 -6.12
CA LEU A 66 -7.82 18.29 -6.70
C LEU A 66 -8.94 18.45 -5.67
N ILE A 67 -8.76 17.95 -4.45
CA ILE A 67 -9.72 18.12 -3.35
C ILE A 67 -9.96 19.61 -3.07
N SER A 68 -8.90 20.43 -3.02
CA SER A 68 -9.05 21.86 -2.78
C SER A 68 -9.85 22.57 -3.87
N LYS A 69 -9.79 22.09 -5.12
CA LYS A 69 -10.57 22.64 -6.23
C LYS A 69 -11.99 22.11 -6.27
N TRP A 70 -12.22 20.89 -5.84
CA TRP A 70 -13.57 20.32 -5.71
C TRP A 70 -14.36 20.96 -4.57
N GLU A 71 -13.69 21.39 -3.48
CA GLU A 71 -14.28 22.10 -2.35
C GLU A 71 -14.50 23.62 -2.60
N ASP A 72 -13.89 24.16 -3.63
CA ASP A 72 -13.94 25.57 -3.97
C ASP A 72 -15.26 25.89 -4.71
N GLU A 73 -16.22 26.49 -4.01
CA GLU A 73 -17.53 26.83 -4.57
C GLU A 73 -17.45 27.82 -5.76
N ASP A 74 -16.36 28.60 -5.83
CA ASP A 74 -16.11 29.55 -6.92
C ASP A 74 -15.44 28.89 -8.15
N ASN A 75 -15.21 27.58 -8.08
CA ASN A 75 -14.54 26.85 -9.15
C ASN A 75 -15.53 26.39 -10.22
N ASP A 76 -15.36 26.88 -11.45
CA ASP A 76 -16.25 26.57 -12.59
C ASP A 76 -15.91 25.25 -13.31
N ILE A 77 -14.84 24.55 -12.92
CA ILE A 77 -14.48 23.29 -13.58
C ILE A 77 -15.21 22.10 -12.97
N TYR A 78 -15.62 21.18 -13.84
CA TYR A 78 -16.20 19.92 -13.42
C TYR A 78 -15.10 18.96 -12.95
N ILE A 79 -15.23 18.47 -11.72
CA ILE A 79 -14.44 17.38 -11.17
C ILE A 79 -15.43 16.24 -10.84
N ASP A 80 -15.17 15.06 -11.38
CA ASP A 80 -16.03 13.90 -11.14
C ASP A 80 -15.94 13.45 -9.67
N THR A 81 -17.04 13.56 -8.96
CA THR A 81 -17.12 13.25 -7.52
C THR A 81 -16.85 11.76 -7.25
N GLU A 82 -17.39 10.86 -8.07
CA GLU A 82 -17.19 9.40 -7.87
C GLU A 82 -15.73 9.02 -8.06
N ASP A 83 -15.10 9.53 -9.11
CA ASP A 83 -13.69 9.30 -9.39
C ASP A 83 -12.78 9.91 -8.31
N LEU A 84 -13.10 11.11 -7.82
CA LEU A 84 -12.37 11.76 -6.74
C LEU A 84 -12.48 10.96 -5.42
N LEU A 85 -13.69 10.50 -5.05
CA LEU A 85 -13.90 9.68 -3.86
C LEU A 85 -13.24 8.29 -4.01
N TRP A 86 -13.18 7.75 -5.23
CA TRP A 86 -12.42 6.54 -5.53
C TRP A 86 -10.93 6.74 -5.24
N LYS A 87 -10.34 7.83 -5.73
CA LYS A 87 -8.95 8.20 -5.47
C LYS A 87 -8.69 8.48 -3.99
N TYR A 88 -9.68 9.00 -3.27
CA TYR A 88 -9.57 9.22 -1.82
C TYR A 88 -9.24 7.93 -1.06
N LYS A 89 -9.81 6.78 -1.47
CA LYS A 89 -9.49 5.48 -0.86
C LYS A 89 -8.00 5.17 -0.99
N TRP A 90 -7.44 5.29 -2.20
CA TRP A 90 -6.03 5.02 -2.47
C TRP A 90 -5.10 5.90 -1.63
N ILE A 91 -5.40 7.19 -1.56
CA ILE A 91 -4.62 8.14 -0.74
C ILE A 91 -4.67 7.74 0.73
N SER A 92 -5.85 7.48 1.26
CA SER A 92 -6.04 7.12 2.67
C SER A 92 -5.40 5.78 3.03
N GLU A 93 -5.29 4.87 2.09
CA GLU A 93 -4.55 3.61 2.26
C GLU A 93 -3.03 3.83 2.34
N HIS A 94 -2.46 4.79 1.57
CA HIS A 94 -1.02 5.00 1.53
C HIS A 94 -0.50 5.89 2.68
N VAL A 95 -1.28 6.87 3.12
CA VAL A 95 -0.81 7.86 4.11
C VAL A 95 -0.26 7.22 5.40
N PRO A 96 -0.82 6.14 5.97
CA PRO A 96 -0.24 5.48 7.13
C PRO A 96 1.16 4.86 6.91
N THR A 97 1.62 4.71 5.66
CA THR A 97 2.96 4.19 5.35
C THR A 97 4.06 5.25 5.48
N PHE A 98 3.70 6.53 5.53
CA PHE A 98 4.66 7.63 5.66
C PHE A 98 5.06 7.83 7.13
N ASP A 99 6.34 7.76 7.40
CA ASP A 99 6.89 7.90 8.75
C ASP A 99 6.95 9.35 9.25
N GLU A 100 6.75 10.33 8.38
CA GLU A 100 6.65 11.75 8.69
C GLU A 100 5.21 12.24 8.98
N VAL A 101 4.19 11.44 8.66
CA VAL A 101 2.78 11.81 8.91
C VAL A 101 2.38 11.37 10.31
N SER A 102 1.87 12.31 11.12
CA SER A 102 1.43 12.03 12.48
C SER A 102 0.12 11.23 12.53
N LYS A 103 -0.12 10.56 13.66
CA LYS A 103 -1.38 9.86 13.93
C LYS A 103 -2.59 10.79 13.79
N THR A 104 -2.50 12.01 14.34
CA THR A 104 -3.58 13.02 14.23
C THR A 104 -3.89 13.38 12.78
N GLN A 105 -2.87 13.48 11.91
CA GLN A 105 -3.07 13.75 10.48
C GLN A 105 -3.73 12.55 9.77
N ILE A 106 -3.35 11.32 10.12
CA ILE A 106 -4.00 10.10 9.60
C ILE A 106 -5.46 10.07 10.03
N ASP A 107 -5.75 10.27 11.32
CA ASP A 107 -7.11 10.27 11.84
C ASP A 107 -7.95 11.41 11.21
N GLY A 108 -7.35 12.58 11.01
CA GLY A 108 -8.00 13.71 10.34
C GLY A 108 -8.38 13.39 8.90
N LEU A 109 -7.46 12.79 8.12
CA LEU A 109 -7.71 12.37 6.73
C LEU A 109 -8.84 11.33 6.65
N LEU A 110 -8.81 10.31 7.50
CA LEU A 110 -9.86 9.28 7.55
C LEU A 110 -11.22 9.86 7.94
N ASN A 111 -11.25 10.80 8.89
CA ASN A 111 -12.48 11.47 9.27
C ASN A 111 -13.02 12.34 8.14
N ASP A 112 -12.16 13.07 7.44
CA ASP A 112 -12.56 13.89 6.28
C ASP A 112 -13.11 13.01 5.14
N MET A 113 -12.46 11.89 4.83
CA MET A 113 -13.00 10.88 3.90
C MET A 113 -14.41 10.44 4.30
N LYS A 114 -14.62 10.12 5.59
CA LYS A 114 -15.93 9.71 6.10
C LYS A 114 -16.99 10.77 5.86
N VAL A 115 -16.71 12.02 6.23
CA VAL A 115 -17.64 13.14 6.08
C VAL A 115 -18.03 13.35 4.61
N LYS A 116 -17.06 13.28 3.69
CA LYS A 116 -17.33 13.44 2.25
C LYS A 116 -18.19 12.30 1.69
N PHE A 117 -17.95 11.05 2.09
CA PHE A 117 -18.80 9.93 1.70
C PHE A 117 -20.23 10.07 2.22
N GLU A 118 -20.42 10.58 3.47
CA GLU A 118 -21.74 10.85 4.04
C GLU A 118 -22.44 12.00 3.31
N GLN A 119 -21.75 13.09 3.00
CA GLN A 119 -22.29 14.25 2.29
C GLN A 119 -22.79 13.90 0.88
N GLU A 120 -22.04 13.04 0.19
CA GLU A 120 -22.38 12.58 -1.17
C GLU A 120 -23.32 11.36 -1.17
N ASN A 121 -23.82 10.94 0.00
CA ASN A 121 -24.76 9.84 0.18
C ASN A 121 -24.24 8.47 -0.27
N TYR A 122 -22.92 8.23 -0.23
CA TYR A 122 -22.31 6.93 -0.47
C TYR A 122 -22.24 6.08 0.79
N SER A 123 -22.15 4.75 0.58
CA SER A 123 -21.94 3.81 1.68
C SER A 123 -20.60 4.08 2.41
N LEU A 124 -20.62 3.93 3.72
CA LEU A 124 -19.40 4.00 4.52
C LEU A 124 -18.57 2.71 4.50
N ARG A 125 -18.95 1.70 3.71
CA ARG A 125 -18.19 0.45 3.62
C ARG A 125 -16.75 0.65 3.14
N PRO A 126 -16.47 1.44 2.07
CA PRO A 126 -15.10 1.77 1.68
C PRO A 126 -14.31 2.49 2.79
N TYR A 127 -14.94 3.40 3.51
CA TYR A 127 -14.33 4.07 4.66
C TYR A 127 -13.94 3.06 5.77
N TYR A 128 -14.83 2.13 6.14
CA TYR A 128 -14.51 1.11 7.14
C TYR A 128 -13.41 0.17 6.69
N LYS A 129 -13.39 -0.20 5.41
CA LYS A 129 -12.30 -0.99 4.81
C LYS A 129 -10.96 -0.27 4.94
N VAL A 130 -10.86 0.94 4.42
CA VAL A 130 -9.62 1.74 4.44
C VAL A 130 -9.16 2.01 5.87
N SER A 131 -10.10 2.33 6.77
CA SER A 131 -9.78 2.53 8.20
C SER A 131 -9.31 1.25 8.89
N THR A 132 -9.82 0.07 8.49
CA THR A 132 -9.31 -1.23 8.96
C THR A 132 -7.85 -1.43 8.53
N LEU A 133 -7.54 -1.18 7.25
CA LEU A 133 -6.18 -1.31 6.72
C LEU A 133 -5.22 -0.30 7.37
N ALA A 134 -5.67 0.92 7.62
CA ALA A 134 -4.91 1.93 8.36
C ALA A 134 -4.60 1.47 9.80
N ALA A 135 -5.60 0.96 10.53
CA ALA A 135 -5.40 0.42 11.87
C ALA A 135 -4.41 -0.76 11.88
N MET A 136 -4.47 -1.64 10.87
CA MET A 136 -3.50 -2.74 10.72
C MET A 136 -2.08 -2.21 10.50
N ARG A 137 -1.88 -1.20 9.63
CA ARG A 137 -0.58 -0.54 9.39
C ARG A 137 -0.07 0.23 10.62
N MET A 138 -0.97 0.64 11.49
CA MET A 138 -0.61 1.28 12.77
C MET A 138 -0.41 0.26 13.91
N GLY A 139 -0.61 -1.04 13.67
CA GLY A 139 -0.47 -2.08 14.68
C GLY A 139 -1.57 -2.09 15.75
N ASP A 140 -2.69 -1.39 15.50
CA ASP A 140 -3.83 -1.31 16.42
C ASP A 140 -4.82 -2.46 16.15
N VAL A 141 -4.56 -3.59 16.83
CA VAL A 141 -5.31 -4.84 16.63
C VAL A 141 -6.77 -4.69 17.02
N GLU A 142 -7.06 -4.02 18.13
CA GLU A 142 -8.45 -3.91 18.62
C GLU A 142 -9.27 -2.96 17.74
N LYS A 143 -8.68 -1.84 17.30
CA LYS A 143 -9.32 -0.94 16.35
C LYS A 143 -9.56 -1.62 15.00
N ALA A 144 -8.61 -2.40 14.51
CA ALA A 144 -8.77 -3.16 13.27
C ALA A 144 -9.93 -4.16 13.36
N LYS A 145 -10.13 -4.85 14.49
CA LYS A 145 -11.26 -5.77 14.71
C LYS A 145 -12.61 -5.03 14.70
N GLU A 146 -12.71 -3.92 15.45
CA GLU A 146 -13.92 -3.10 15.50
C GLU A 146 -14.33 -2.61 14.09
N LEU A 147 -13.36 -2.10 13.34
CA LEU A 147 -13.59 -1.56 12.00
C LEU A 147 -13.90 -2.66 10.97
N PHE A 148 -13.26 -3.82 11.08
CA PHE A 148 -13.54 -4.97 10.23
C PHE A 148 -14.98 -5.51 10.41
N GLU A 149 -15.51 -5.51 11.61
CA GLU A 149 -16.91 -5.88 11.87
C GLU A 149 -17.85 -4.91 11.12
N LYS A 150 -17.60 -3.61 11.23
CA LYS A 150 -18.37 -2.58 10.50
C LYS A 150 -18.22 -2.75 8.99
N TRP A 151 -17.00 -2.94 8.48
CA TRP A 151 -16.75 -3.19 7.06
C TRP A 151 -17.54 -4.41 6.57
N SER A 152 -17.48 -5.53 7.29
CA SER A 152 -18.12 -6.80 6.88
C SER A 152 -19.65 -6.75 6.90
N THR A 153 -20.26 -5.87 7.70
CA THR A 153 -21.73 -5.77 7.90
C THR A 153 -22.35 -4.59 7.14
N THR A 154 -21.56 -3.60 6.71
CA THR A 154 -22.06 -2.45 5.95
C THR A 154 -22.35 -2.84 4.50
N LYS A 155 -23.48 -2.38 3.98
CA LYS A 155 -23.92 -2.68 2.60
C LYS A 155 -22.95 -2.11 1.58
N GLU A 156 -22.70 -2.89 0.53
CA GLU A 156 -21.92 -2.48 -0.64
C GLU A 156 -22.66 -1.44 -1.49
N ASP A 157 -21.89 -0.57 -2.15
CA ASP A 157 -22.35 0.33 -3.17
C ASP A 157 -21.36 0.39 -4.35
N TYR A 158 -21.52 1.41 -5.18
CA TYR A 158 -20.73 1.60 -6.39
C TYR A 158 -19.22 1.87 -6.12
N LEU A 159 -18.87 2.47 -4.98
CA LEU A 159 -17.49 2.80 -4.62
C LEU A 159 -16.72 1.64 -3.96
N ASN A 160 -17.31 0.46 -3.87
CA ASN A 160 -16.61 -0.74 -3.37
C ASN A 160 -15.57 -1.24 -4.36
N ASP A 161 -14.50 -1.80 -3.81
CA ASP A 161 -13.49 -2.45 -4.65
C ASP A 161 -14.01 -3.74 -5.29
N CYS A 162 -13.29 -4.23 -6.30
CA CYS A 162 -13.65 -5.48 -6.95
C CYS A 162 -13.60 -6.67 -5.97
N PRO A 163 -14.34 -7.75 -6.22
CA PRO A 163 -14.40 -8.91 -5.31
C PRO A 163 -13.04 -9.55 -5.02
N ALA A 164 -12.06 -9.44 -5.92
CA ALA A 164 -10.70 -9.97 -5.70
C ALA A 164 -9.93 -9.12 -4.70
N CYS A 165 -9.98 -7.78 -4.82
CA CYS A 165 -9.33 -6.83 -3.90
C CYS A 165 -9.98 -6.88 -2.51
N GLU A 166 -11.34 -6.84 -2.44
CA GLU A 166 -12.07 -7.01 -1.18
C GLU A 166 -11.65 -8.30 -0.44
N ARG A 167 -11.51 -9.40 -1.16
CA ARG A 167 -11.09 -10.68 -0.61
C ARG A 167 -9.64 -10.67 -0.17
N GLN A 168 -8.75 -10.07 -0.96
CA GLN A 168 -7.33 -9.93 -0.62
C GLN A 168 -7.16 -9.20 0.72
N ASP A 169 -7.88 -8.09 0.91
CA ASP A 169 -7.76 -7.31 2.14
C ASP A 169 -8.34 -8.05 3.36
N GLN A 170 -9.38 -8.87 3.15
CA GLN A 170 -9.86 -9.77 4.19
C GLN A 170 -8.84 -10.87 4.53
N VAL A 171 -8.09 -11.39 3.55
CA VAL A 171 -6.98 -12.33 3.80
C VAL A 171 -5.90 -11.65 4.64
N HIS A 172 -5.55 -10.42 4.29
CA HIS A 172 -4.58 -9.63 5.04
C HIS A 172 -5.04 -9.38 6.48
N TYR A 173 -6.30 -9.00 6.69
CA TYR A 173 -6.87 -8.83 8.03
C TYR A 173 -6.78 -10.12 8.86
N TYR A 174 -7.21 -11.28 8.33
CA TYR A 174 -7.14 -12.54 9.08
C TYR A 174 -5.70 -12.96 9.40
N TYR A 175 -4.77 -12.73 8.48
CA TYR A 175 -3.34 -12.91 8.75
C TYR A 175 -2.86 -11.99 9.88
N PHE A 176 -3.23 -10.73 9.84
CA PHE A 176 -2.84 -9.72 10.84
C PHE A 176 -3.30 -10.10 12.26
N ILE A 177 -4.54 -10.57 12.41
CA ILE A 177 -5.05 -11.03 13.70
C ILE A 177 -4.64 -12.48 14.05
N LYS A 178 -3.77 -13.09 13.24
CA LYS A 178 -3.25 -14.46 13.39
C LYS A 178 -4.31 -15.57 13.30
N ASP A 179 -5.47 -15.30 12.69
CA ASP A 179 -6.42 -16.35 12.31
C ASP A 179 -6.04 -16.95 10.95
N TYR A 180 -4.98 -17.76 10.96
CA TYR A 180 -4.43 -18.38 9.75
C TYR A 180 -5.41 -19.33 9.05
N LYS A 181 -6.33 -19.95 9.80
CA LYS A 181 -7.37 -20.81 9.23
C LYS A 181 -8.40 -20.01 8.44
N ALA A 182 -8.83 -18.87 8.96
CA ALA A 182 -9.71 -17.96 8.25
C ALA A 182 -9.01 -17.33 7.04
N ALA A 183 -7.74 -16.93 7.16
CA ALA A 183 -6.92 -16.43 6.04
C ALA A 183 -6.84 -17.47 4.90
N LYS A 184 -6.48 -18.73 5.20
CA LYS A 184 -6.46 -19.84 4.22
C LYS A 184 -7.82 -20.05 3.54
N LYS A 185 -8.91 -20.06 4.31
CA LYS A 185 -10.27 -20.21 3.78
C LYS A 185 -10.64 -19.07 2.83
N LYS A 186 -10.33 -17.85 3.19
CA LYS A 186 -10.60 -16.64 2.37
C LYS A 186 -9.74 -16.61 1.09
N ALA A 187 -8.46 -16.95 1.17
CA ALA A 187 -7.53 -16.93 0.04
C ALA A 187 -7.85 -17.99 -1.03
N LYS A 188 -8.62 -19.03 -0.71
CA LYS A 188 -8.82 -20.21 -1.57
C LYS A 188 -9.14 -19.87 -3.03
N GLN A 189 -10.08 -18.97 -3.29
CA GLN A 189 -10.48 -18.63 -4.67
C GLN A 189 -9.39 -17.84 -5.43
N ILE A 190 -8.56 -17.08 -4.71
CA ILE A 190 -7.43 -16.36 -5.29
C ILE A 190 -6.32 -17.36 -5.64
N ILE A 191 -5.93 -18.23 -4.69
CA ILE A 191 -4.87 -19.23 -4.89
C ILE A 191 -5.24 -20.23 -5.99
N GLU A 192 -6.51 -20.63 -6.09
CA GLU A 192 -7.05 -21.47 -7.18
C GLU A 192 -7.19 -20.73 -8.52
N GLY A 193 -6.83 -19.45 -8.60
CA GLY A 193 -6.87 -18.65 -9.81
C GLY A 193 -8.28 -18.26 -10.30
N LYS A 194 -9.31 -18.45 -9.46
CA LYS A 194 -10.71 -18.15 -9.77
C LYS A 194 -11.06 -16.67 -9.62
N GLN A 195 -10.27 -15.93 -8.85
CA GLN A 195 -10.39 -14.49 -8.67
C GLN A 195 -9.04 -13.82 -8.90
N ARG A 196 -9.03 -12.77 -9.72
CA ARG A 196 -7.84 -11.99 -10.09
C ARG A 196 -8.20 -10.52 -10.23
N CYS A 197 -7.21 -9.67 -10.01
CA CYS A 197 -7.24 -8.25 -10.32
C CYS A 197 -5.80 -7.81 -10.66
N ALA A 198 -5.54 -6.54 -10.90
CA ALA A 198 -4.22 -6.03 -11.28
C ALA A 198 -3.10 -6.49 -10.32
N GLU A 199 -3.32 -6.39 -9.01
CA GLU A 199 -2.34 -6.76 -7.97
C GLU A 199 -2.71 -8.04 -7.20
N VAL A 200 -3.76 -8.74 -7.60
CA VAL A 200 -4.17 -10.01 -7.01
C VAL A 200 -3.99 -11.11 -8.05
N PRO A 201 -3.13 -12.11 -7.82
CA PRO A 201 -2.65 -12.63 -6.52
C PRO A 201 -1.29 -12.11 -6.02
N HIS A 202 -0.66 -11.08 -6.63
CA HIS A 202 0.67 -10.61 -6.26
C HIS A 202 0.78 -10.33 -4.74
N LEU A 203 -0.18 -9.58 -4.19
CA LEU A 203 -0.27 -9.27 -2.76
C LEU A 203 -0.64 -10.48 -1.90
N THR A 204 -1.27 -11.51 -2.47
CA THR A 204 -1.76 -12.67 -1.72
C THR A 204 -0.65 -13.65 -1.39
N TYR A 205 0.29 -13.88 -2.31
CA TYR A 205 1.27 -14.94 -2.17
C TYR A 205 2.22 -14.72 -0.99
N GLY A 206 2.65 -13.48 -0.73
CA GLY A 206 3.49 -13.15 0.43
C GLY A 206 2.84 -13.52 1.75
N ILE A 207 1.58 -13.12 1.94
CA ILE A 207 0.78 -13.44 3.12
C ILE A 207 0.54 -14.96 3.23
N MET A 208 0.26 -15.61 2.12
CA MET A 208 -0.08 -17.03 2.12
C MET A 208 1.13 -17.94 2.32
N SER A 209 2.34 -17.57 1.89
CA SER A 209 3.56 -18.30 2.23
C SER A 209 3.75 -18.37 3.75
N LEU A 210 3.57 -17.24 4.46
CA LEU A 210 3.65 -17.19 5.92
C LEU A 210 2.46 -17.87 6.61
N THR A 211 1.26 -17.76 6.04
CA THR A 211 0.05 -18.42 6.56
C THR A 211 0.15 -19.94 6.49
N TYR A 212 0.58 -20.50 5.35
CA TYR A 212 0.76 -21.95 5.20
C TYR A 212 1.90 -22.46 6.08
N LEU A 213 3.00 -21.72 6.20
CA LEU A 213 4.09 -22.05 7.12
C LEU A 213 3.59 -22.13 8.57
N ALA A 214 2.80 -21.16 9.02
CA ALA A 214 2.21 -21.15 10.36
C ALA A 214 1.22 -22.29 10.61
N LEU A 215 0.62 -22.84 9.55
CA LEU A 215 -0.27 -24.00 9.59
C LEU A 215 0.47 -25.34 9.43
N GLY A 216 1.80 -25.34 9.26
CA GLY A 216 2.61 -26.53 9.05
C GLY A 216 2.50 -27.14 7.65
N ASP A 217 2.03 -26.39 6.66
CA ASP A 217 1.85 -26.79 5.26
C ASP A 217 3.02 -26.23 4.44
N GLU A 218 4.20 -26.85 4.60
CA GLU A 218 5.45 -26.35 4.02
C GLU A 218 5.45 -26.39 2.49
N GLU A 219 4.79 -27.39 1.88
CA GLU A 219 4.68 -27.54 0.44
C GLU A 219 3.91 -26.35 -0.17
N MET A 220 2.75 -26.05 0.37
CA MET A 220 1.96 -24.90 -0.08
C MET A 220 2.62 -23.56 0.22
N ALA A 221 3.38 -23.47 1.33
CA ALA A 221 4.14 -22.28 1.65
C ALA A 221 5.23 -22.00 0.60
N GLN A 222 5.97 -23.04 0.19
CA GLN A 222 6.98 -22.97 -0.87
C GLN A 222 6.34 -22.65 -2.22
N GLU A 223 5.22 -23.29 -2.57
CA GLU A 223 4.50 -23.01 -3.82
C GLU A 223 4.07 -21.54 -3.90
N CYS A 224 3.61 -20.97 -2.79
CA CYS A 224 3.26 -19.53 -2.72
C CYS A 224 4.49 -18.65 -2.94
N PHE A 225 5.65 -19.01 -2.39
CA PHE A 225 6.89 -18.28 -2.64
C PHE A 225 7.28 -18.35 -4.13
N ASP A 226 7.31 -19.53 -4.71
CA ASP A 226 7.75 -19.76 -6.10
C ASP A 226 6.87 -19.03 -7.12
N LYS A 227 5.57 -18.96 -6.86
CA LYS A 227 4.63 -18.20 -7.68
C LYS A 227 4.64 -16.69 -7.41
N GLY A 228 4.87 -16.30 -6.17
CA GLY A 228 4.78 -14.91 -5.74
C GLY A 228 6.01 -14.09 -6.08
N TYR A 229 7.21 -14.61 -5.83
CA TYR A 229 8.45 -13.85 -5.97
C TYR A 229 8.64 -13.25 -7.38
N PRO A 230 8.46 -14.00 -8.49
CA PRO A 230 8.59 -13.45 -9.84
C PRO A 230 7.61 -12.30 -10.16
N LEU A 231 6.50 -12.20 -9.43
CA LEU A 231 5.50 -11.16 -9.64
C LEU A 231 5.81 -9.86 -8.90
N VAL A 232 6.65 -9.91 -7.86
CA VAL A 232 6.95 -8.76 -7.00
C VAL A 232 8.40 -8.30 -7.06
N GLU A 233 9.27 -9.09 -7.70
CA GLU A 233 10.68 -8.77 -7.87
C GLU A 233 10.84 -7.44 -8.60
N LYS A 234 11.59 -6.51 -8.00
CA LYS A 234 11.85 -5.17 -8.52
C LYS A 234 10.60 -4.31 -8.75
N GLN A 235 9.49 -4.62 -8.07
CA GLN A 235 8.26 -3.84 -8.12
C GLN A 235 8.15 -2.94 -6.88
N SER A 236 8.33 -1.64 -7.06
CA SER A 236 8.32 -0.67 -5.95
C SER A 236 6.94 -0.51 -5.28
N SER A 237 5.85 -0.77 -6.01
CA SER A 237 4.48 -0.75 -5.46
C SER A 237 4.13 -1.99 -4.62
N LEU A 238 4.96 -3.07 -4.68
CA LEU A 238 4.66 -4.36 -4.06
C LEU A 238 5.65 -4.75 -2.93
N LEU A 239 6.37 -3.78 -2.37
CA LEU A 239 7.39 -4.01 -1.33
C LEU A 239 6.88 -4.73 -0.08
N PRO A 240 5.65 -4.51 0.43
CA PRO A 240 5.14 -5.30 1.55
C PRO A 240 5.09 -6.79 1.27
N SER A 241 4.63 -7.18 0.08
CA SER A 241 4.59 -8.59 -0.34
C SER A 241 6.00 -9.17 -0.50
N LEU A 242 6.92 -8.41 -1.07
CA LEU A 242 8.33 -8.78 -1.18
C LEU A 242 8.96 -9.02 0.21
N GLY A 243 8.71 -8.14 1.18
CA GLY A 243 9.18 -8.32 2.57
C GLY A 243 8.60 -9.56 3.25
N GLN A 244 7.34 -9.90 2.97
CA GLN A 244 6.70 -11.12 3.49
C GLN A 244 7.33 -12.39 2.89
N LEU A 245 7.62 -12.41 1.59
CA LEU A 245 8.31 -13.51 0.93
C LEU A 245 9.75 -13.66 1.43
N LEU A 246 10.46 -12.55 1.63
CA LEU A 246 11.79 -12.58 2.25
C LEU A 246 11.73 -13.16 3.66
N LYS A 247 10.75 -12.74 4.47
CA LYS A 247 10.54 -13.28 5.82
C LYS A 247 10.30 -14.78 5.80
N TYR A 248 9.56 -15.29 4.82
CA TYR A 248 9.34 -16.72 4.62
C TYR A 248 10.68 -17.46 4.43
N LEU A 249 11.55 -16.97 3.55
CA LEU A 249 12.86 -17.59 3.30
C LEU A 249 13.73 -17.64 4.56
N VAL A 250 13.74 -16.56 5.34
CA VAL A 250 14.51 -16.50 6.59
C VAL A 250 13.96 -17.46 7.63
N LEU A 251 12.64 -17.54 7.80
CA LEU A 251 11.99 -18.47 8.74
C LEU A 251 12.24 -19.95 8.37
N THR A 252 12.34 -20.25 7.09
CA THR A 252 12.63 -21.60 6.57
C THR A 252 14.14 -21.87 6.40
N LYS A 253 15.00 -20.93 6.85
CA LYS A 253 16.46 -21.03 6.80
C LYS A 253 17.04 -21.17 5.38
N GLN A 254 16.34 -20.69 4.37
CA GLN A 254 16.82 -20.61 2.98
C GLN A 254 17.71 -19.37 2.80
N THR A 255 18.79 -19.29 3.55
CA THR A 255 19.60 -18.06 3.74
C THR A 255 20.28 -17.58 2.47
N GLU A 256 20.76 -18.50 1.60
CA GLU A 256 21.38 -18.14 0.32
C GLU A 256 20.38 -17.45 -0.60
N LYS A 257 19.18 -18.04 -0.74
CA LYS A 257 18.11 -17.45 -1.55
C LYS A 257 17.60 -16.14 -0.97
N ALA A 258 17.50 -16.03 0.37
CA ALA A 258 17.13 -14.80 1.04
C ALA A 258 18.15 -13.68 0.76
N ARG A 259 19.45 -13.97 0.75
CA ARG A 259 20.50 -12.99 0.38
C ARG A 259 20.36 -12.55 -1.08
N GLU A 260 20.13 -13.47 -2.03
CA GLU A 260 19.86 -13.12 -3.42
C GLU A 260 18.67 -12.15 -3.56
N VAL A 261 17.58 -12.40 -2.81
CA VAL A 261 16.40 -11.53 -2.79
C VAL A 261 16.75 -10.13 -2.24
N ILE A 262 17.55 -10.05 -1.18
CA ILE A 262 18.04 -8.78 -0.62
C ILE A 262 18.85 -8.02 -1.67
N ASP A 263 19.90 -8.65 -2.21
CA ASP A 263 20.83 -8.02 -3.14
C ASP A 263 20.12 -7.51 -4.41
N THR A 264 19.12 -8.26 -4.88
CA THR A 264 18.34 -7.90 -6.08
C THR A 264 17.44 -6.71 -5.87
N ASN A 265 16.90 -6.50 -4.65
CA ASN A 265 15.81 -5.56 -4.41
C ASN A 265 16.19 -4.39 -3.49
N LEU A 266 17.33 -4.42 -2.80
CA LEU A 266 17.69 -3.43 -1.79
C LEU A 266 17.65 -1.99 -2.33
N GLU A 267 18.09 -1.77 -3.57
CA GLU A 267 18.11 -0.44 -4.18
C GLU A 267 16.71 0.18 -4.27
N ILE A 268 15.71 -0.58 -4.73
CA ILE A 268 14.33 -0.08 -4.81
C ILE A 268 13.71 0.14 -3.43
N VAL A 269 14.06 -0.72 -2.47
CA VAL A 269 13.60 -0.59 -1.08
C VAL A 269 14.11 0.71 -0.45
N LEU A 270 15.40 1.03 -0.64
CA LEU A 270 15.99 2.25 -0.11
C LEU A 270 15.45 3.52 -0.77
N LYS A 271 14.97 3.43 -2.02
CA LYS A 271 14.32 4.53 -2.76
C LYS A 271 12.83 4.66 -2.48
N ALA A 272 12.22 3.70 -1.77
CA ALA A 272 10.79 3.74 -1.48
C ALA A 272 10.39 5.00 -0.71
N GLU A 273 9.28 5.62 -1.09
CA GLU A 273 8.75 6.81 -0.43
C GLU A 273 8.06 6.47 0.90
N GLY A 274 7.44 5.27 0.99
CA GLY A 274 6.80 4.76 2.20
C GLY A 274 7.83 4.19 3.18
N GLY A 275 7.98 4.82 4.35
CA GLY A 275 8.89 4.34 5.39
C GLY A 275 8.48 2.97 5.94
N LEU A 276 7.16 2.70 6.01
CA LEU A 276 6.65 1.40 6.48
C LEU A 276 6.99 0.25 5.54
N ASP A 277 6.87 0.46 4.23
CA ASP A 277 7.18 -0.54 3.23
C ASP A 277 8.66 -0.92 3.30
N ARG A 278 9.51 0.09 3.48
CA ARG A 278 10.94 -0.08 3.74
C ARG A 278 11.19 -0.85 5.04
N LEU A 279 10.50 -0.49 6.13
CA LEU A 279 10.63 -1.15 7.42
C LEU A 279 10.28 -2.64 7.34
N ILE A 280 9.18 -3.01 6.68
CA ILE A 280 8.75 -4.41 6.53
C ILE A 280 9.84 -5.25 5.87
N PHE A 281 10.46 -4.74 4.81
CA PHE A 281 11.56 -5.43 4.13
C PHE A 281 12.82 -5.50 5.01
N LEU A 282 13.23 -4.38 5.59
CA LEU A 282 14.44 -4.31 6.42
C LEU A 282 14.34 -5.19 7.68
N GLN A 283 13.18 -5.24 8.34
CA GLN A 283 12.97 -6.17 9.45
C GLN A 283 13.07 -7.63 9.00
N ALA A 284 12.53 -7.96 7.81
CA ALA A 284 12.66 -9.31 7.25
C ALA A 284 14.11 -9.69 6.91
N ALA A 285 14.91 -8.74 6.42
CA ALA A 285 16.32 -8.91 6.07
C ALA A 285 17.26 -8.92 7.29
N TYR A 286 16.84 -8.29 8.39
CA TYR A 286 17.70 -7.98 9.55
C TYR A 286 18.55 -9.15 10.07
N PRO A 287 18.04 -10.41 10.20
CA PRO A 287 18.84 -11.55 10.69
C PRO A 287 20.01 -11.94 9.78
N LEU A 288 20.04 -11.43 8.55
CA LEU A 288 21.06 -11.74 7.54
C LEU A 288 22.07 -10.60 7.34
N PHE A 289 21.84 -9.42 7.92
CA PHE A 289 22.76 -8.29 7.78
C PHE A 289 24.08 -8.55 8.51
N ASP A 290 25.19 -8.26 7.82
CA ASP A 290 26.54 -8.28 8.38
C ASP A 290 26.77 -7.01 9.22
N PRO A 291 26.99 -7.12 10.55
CA PRO A 291 27.16 -5.94 11.41
C PRO A 291 28.34 -5.03 11.02
N ASP A 292 29.37 -5.59 10.39
CA ASP A 292 30.55 -4.82 10.00
C ASP A 292 30.37 -4.10 8.66
N LYS A 293 29.53 -4.63 7.77
CA LYS A 293 29.35 -4.10 6.41
C LYS A 293 28.02 -3.36 6.22
N GLU A 294 26.99 -3.74 6.97
CA GLU A 294 25.62 -3.28 6.79
C GLU A 294 25.08 -2.57 8.07
N ALA A 295 26.00 -1.97 8.86
CA ALA A 295 25.67 -1.27 10.10
C ALA A 295 24.59 -0.19 9.90
N ASP A 296 24.64 0.54 8.79
CA ASP A 296 23.66 1.59 8.46
C ASP A 296 22.25 1.01 8.24
N LEU A 297 22.13 -0.18 7.66
CA LEU A 297 20.84 -0.86 7.47
C LEU A 297 20.26 -1.35 8.81
N LEU A 298 21.13 -1.83 9.70
CA LEU A 298 20.75 -2.24 11.04
C LEU A 298 20.22 -1.05 11.85
N GLU A 299 20.92 0.08 11.82
CA GLU A 299 20.50 1.33 12.50
C GLU A 299 19.22 1.90 11.87
N MET A 300 19.10 1.93 10.55
CA MET A 300 17.88 2.37 9.85
C MET A 300 16.67 1.53 10.27
N THR A 301 16.83 0.20 10.36
CA THR A 301 15.75 -0.71 10.79
C THR A 301 15.27 -0.37 12.20
N LYS A 302 16.19 -0.18 13.14
CA LYS A 302 15.86 0.20 14.53
C LYS A 302 15.19 1.57 14.60
N ALA A 303 15.73 2.55 13.88
CA ALA A 303 15.21 3.92 13.86
C ALA A 303 13.78 3.98 13.30
N LEU A 304 13.51 3.30 12.18
CA LEU A 304 12.17 3.22 11.62
C LEU A 304 11.20 2.47 12.54
N THR A 305 11.64 1.35 13.16
CA THR A 305 10.83 0.63 14.16
C THR A 305 10.39 1.56 15.28
N ALA A 306 11.32 2.26 15.90
CA ALA A 306 11.04 3.19 16.99
C ALA A 306 10.14 4.37 16.53
N LYS A 307 10.35 4.88 15.32
CA LYS A 307 9.59 6.00 14.77
C LYS A 307 8.12 5.62 14.53
N PHE A 308 7.85 4.42 13.95
CA PHE A 308 6.48 3.96 13.75
C PHE A 308 5.77 3.65 15.06
N ASP A 309 6.40 2.98 16.01
CA ASP A 309 5.79 2.68 17.31
C ASP A 309 5.54 3.97 18.11
N GLY A 310 6.49 4.92 18.11
CA GLY A 310 6.29 6.22 18.75
C GLY A 310 5.14 7.02 18.14
N ARG A 311 5.02 7.03 16.80
CA ARG A 311 3.89 7.66 16.10
C ARG A 311 2.55 6.99 16.44
N ASN A 312 2.55 5.65 16.45
CA ASN A 312 1.33 4.84 16.63
C ASN A 312 0.94 4.71 18.10
N GLU A 313 1.81 5.16 19.04
CA GLU A 313 1.59 5.07 20.49
C GLU A 313 1.44 3.62 20.98
N ASN A 314 2.22 2.70 20.39
CA ASN A 314 2.25 1.28 20.76
C ASN A 314 3.65 0.68 20.56
N SER A 315 3.80 -0.65 20.72
CA SER A 315 5.07 -1.39 20.54
C SER A 315 4.97 -2.48 19.46
N TYR A 316 4.00 -2.40 18.56
CA TYR A 316 3.67 -3.48 17.62
C TYR A 316 4.87 -3.89 16.74
N TYR A 317 5.56 -2.93 16.17
CA TYR A 317 6.72 -3.18 15.30
C TYR A 317 7.93 -3.63 16.10
N GLN A 318 8.15 -3.07 17.29
CA GLN A 318 9.24 -3.47 18.18
C GLN A 318 9.03 -4.89 18.70
N ASP A 319 7.81 -5.27 19.09
CA ASP A 319 7.49 -6.61 19.56
C ASP A 319 7.67 -7.65 18.45
N SER A 320 7.18 -7.35 17.23
CA SER A 320 7.39 -8.18 16.06
C SER A 320 8.88 -8.34 15.73
N PHE A 321 9.64 -7.24 15.79
CA PHE A 321 11.06 -7.24 15.55
C PHE A 321 11.84 -8.04 16.60
N ASN A 322 11.53 -7.88 17.89
CA ASN A 322 12.17 -8.62 18.96
C ASN A 322 11.95 -10.13 18.87
N ALA A 323 10.76 -10.56 18.44
CA ALA A 323 10.45 -11.96 18.24
C ALA A 323 11.19 -12.60 17.04
N TYR A 324 11.73 -11.78 16.14
CA TYR A 324 12.25 -12.24 14.86
C TYR A 324 13.76 -12.00 14.66
N LYS A 325 14.33 -10.91 15.19
CA LYS A 325 15.71 -10.45 14.89
C LYS A 325 16.84 -11.45 15.13
N ASN A 326 16.61 -12.44 15.99
CA ASN A 326 17.60 -13.46 16.35
C ASN A 326 17.21 -14.86 15.86
N ILE A 327 16.30 -14.97 14.88
CA ILE A 327 15.73 -16.27 14.44
C ILE A 327 16.77 -17.24 13.84
N LEU A 328 17.90 -16.73 13.37
CA LEU A 328 18.99 -17.51 12.79
C LEU A 328 20.15 -17.78 13.78
N HIS A 329 20.13 -17.14 14.95
CA HIS A 329 21.10 -17.26 16.03
C HIS A 329 20.47 -17.92 17.25
#